data_eba11559804f9c4cb7b97e91e27da774
#
_entry.id   eba11559804f9c4cb7b97e91e27da774
#
_cell.length_a   1.000
_cell.length_b   1.000
_cell.length_c   1.000
_cell.angle_alpha   90.00
_cell.angle_beta   90.00
_cell.angle_gamma   90.00
#
_symmetry.space_group_name_H-M   'P 1'
#
loop_
_entity.id
_entity.type
_entity.pdbx_description
1 polymer ?
#
loop_
_entity_poly.entity_id
_entity_poly.type
_entity_poly.pdbx_seq_one_letter_code
_entity_poly.pdbx_strand_id
1 'polypeptide(L)'
;MIEAKQINKTFSGHHVLKNVSCLFERGKTNLIIGQSGSGKTVLMKCLVGLFEVDDGQVIYDNRNFSAMNFEQRKSIRQEIGMLFQGSALFDSMNVLENVMFPLSMFTRKSFEEKRERVSFVLKRVNLENVENLMPSELSGGMRKRVAIARAIAMNPKYLFCDEPNSGLDPQTSGVIDLLISEITKEYQMTTIVNTHDMNSVLSVGDTVAFIYKGELWWKGNKDTILHTDNKELNDFVFGTELTSRLKK
;
A
#
# COMPACT_ATOMS: atom_id res chain seq x y z
N MET A 1 5.66 4.88 11.84
CA MET A 1 4.28 5.31 12.11
C MET A 1 3.94 6.50 11.21
N ILE A 2 2.73 6.51 10.63
CA ILE A 2 2.25 7.62 9.80
C ILE A 2 0.94 8.13 10.39
N GLU A 3 0.80 9.45 10.48
CA GLU A 3 -0.42 10.08 10.99
C GLU A 3 -0.96 11.08 9.95
N ALA A 4 -2.22 10.90 9.58
CA ALA A 4 -3.01 11.88 8.87
C ALA A 4 -3.77 12.71 9.91
N LYS A 5 -3.64 14.03 9.88
CA LYS A 5 -4.35 14.97 10.77
C LYS A 5 -5.20 15.92 9.94
N GLN A 6 -6.51 15.77 10.06
CA GLN A 6 -7.51 16.67 9.48
C GLN A 6 -7.29 16.94 7.98
N ILE A 7 -6.94 15.89 7.22
CA ILE A 7 -6.64 16.00 5.79
C ILE A 7 -7.88 16.42 5.01
N ASN A 8 -7.74 17.52 4.29
CA ASN A 8 -8.72 18.02 3.35
C ASN A 8 -8.14 18.05 1.93
N LYS A 9 -8.94 17.66 0.92
CA LYS A 9 -8.56 17.72 -0.48
C LYS A 9 -9.75 17.97 -1.39
N THR A 10 -9.61 18.98 -2.24
CA THR A 10 -10.62 19.41 -3.21
C THR A 10 -10.02 19.37 -4.62
N PHE A 11 -10.78 18.95 -5.60
CA PHE A 11 -10.45 19.05 -7.03
C PHE A 11 -11.60 19.73 -7.77
N SER A 12 -11.31 20.81 -8.49
CA SER A 12 -12.30 21.53 -9.30
C SER A 12 -13.62 21.82 -8.57
N GLY A 13 -13.52 22.23 -7.29
CA GLY A 13 -14.69 22.51 -6.42
C GLY A 13 -15.32 21.26 -5.77
N HIS A 14 -14.91 20.06 -6.13
CA HIS A 14 -15.38 18.84 -5.50
C HIS A 14 -14.52 18.45 -4.30
N HIS A 15 -15.10 18.48 -3.08
CA HIS A 15 -14.42 18.13 -1.83
C HIS A 15 -14.35 16.62 -1.68
N VAL A 16 -13.18 16.05 -1.99
CA VAL A 16 -12.94 14.59 -2.07
C VAL A 16 -12.55 14.00 -0.72
N LEU A 17 -11.70 14.71 0.06
CA LEU A 17 -11.35 14.31 1.43
C LEU A 17 -11.79 15.41 2.38
N LYS A 18 -12.49 15.02 3.47
CA LYS A 18 -13.13 15.90 4.40
C LYS A 18 -12.66 15.57 5.81
N ASN A 19 -11.72 16.36 6.33
CA ASN A 19 -11.25 16.29 7.70
C ASN A 19 -10.79 14.86 8.12
N VAL A 20 -10.11 14.13 7.23
CA VAL A 20 -9.68 12.75 7.48
C VAL A 20 -8.54 12.73 8.49
N SER A 21 -8.76 12.08 9.65
CA SER A 21 -7.73 11.87 10.68
C SER A 21 -7.56 10.39 10.97
N CYS A 22 -6.35 9.84 10.73
CA CYS A 22 -6.07 8.42 10.93
C CYS A 22 -4.61 8.20 11.31
N LEU A 23 -4.40 7.29 12.26
CA LEU A 23 -3.08 6.81 12.65
C LEU A 23 -2.84 5.43 12.03
N PHE A 24 -1.71 5.28 11.30
CA PHE A 24 -1.23 4.03 10.72
C PHE A 24 -0.02 3.55 11.53
N GLU A 25 -0.17 2.37 12.12
CA GLU A 25 0.76 1.87 13.12
C GLU A 25 1.93 1.12 12.49
N ARG A 26 3.08 1.20 13.14
CA ARG A 26 4.30 0.48 12.75
C ARG A 26 4.17 -1.02 13.02
N GLY A 27 4.76 -1.85 12.16
CA GLY A 27 4.74 -3.30 12.26
C GLY A 27 3.37 -3.92 11.94
N LYS A 28 2.42 -3.09 11.47
CA LYS A 28 1.05 -3.51 11.14
C LYS A 28 0.71 -3.29 9.68
N THR A 29 -0.15 -4.17 9.16
CA THR A 29 -0.84 -3.98 7.89
C THR A 29 -2.09 -3.15 8.14
N ASN A 30 -2.01 -1.86 7.79
CA ASN A 30 -3.09 -0.91 7.96
C ASN A 30 -3.89 -0.84 6.65
N LEU A 31 -5.15 -1.26 6.68
CA LEU A 31 -6.00 -1.25 5.50
C LEU A 31 -6.84 0.02 5.42
N ILE A 32 -6.95 0.59 4.23
CA ILE A 32 -7.92 1.63 3.88
C ILE A 32 -8.94 0.99 2.96
N ILE A 33 -10.19 0.90 3.40
CA ILE A 33 -11.28 0.26 2.66
C ILE A 33 -12.41 1.26 2.35
N GLY A 34 -13.28 0.90 1.43
CA GLY A 34 -14.44 1.69 1.02
C GLY A 34 -14.79 1.48 -0.44
N GLN A 35 -15.94 2.00 -0.84
CA GLN A 35 -16.43 1.91 -2.22
C GLN A 35 -15.49 2.61 -3.21
N SER A 36 -15.59 2.25 -4.50
CA SER A 36 -14.92 3.01 -5.57
C SER A 36 -15.36 4.47 -5.52
N GLY A 37 -14.42 5.39 -5.69
CA GLY A 37 -14.69 6.84 -5.60
C GLY A 37 -14.82 7.41 -4.18
N SER A 38 -14.68 6.62 -3.10
CA SER A 38 -14.80 7.14 -1.73
C SER A 38 -13.64 8.03 -1.27
N GLY A 39 -12.54 8.12 -2.03
CA GLY A 39 -11.38 8.95 -1.70
C GLY A 39 -10.12 8.19 -1.27
N LYS A 40 -10.12 6.84 -1.18
CA LYS A 40 -8.97 6.01 -0.73
C LYS A 40 -7.67 6.31 -1.47
N THR A 41 -7.68 6.22 -2.79
CA THR A 41 -6.48 6.49 -3.62
C THR A 41 -6.02 7.95 -3.52
N VAL A 42 -6.97 8.89 -3.35
CA VAL A 42 -6.62 10.30 -3.11
C VAL A 42 -5.94 10.47 -1.77
N LEU A 43 -6.46 9.84 -0.70
CA LEU A 43 -5.83 9.85 0.62
C LEU A 43 -4.40 9.25 0.53
N MET A 44 -4.23 8.08 -0.08
CA MET A 44 -2.91 7.48 -0.26
C MET A 44 -1.96 8.41 -1.03
N LYS A 45 -2.41 9.04 -2.11
CA LYS A 45 -1.59 9.99 -2.88
C LYS A 45 -1.22 11.25 -2.07
N CYS A 46 -2.09 11.71 -1.19
CA CYS A 46 -1.76 12.78 -0.24
C CYS A 46 -0.70 12.31 0.77
N LEU A 47 -0.84 11.10 1.31
CA LEU A 47 0.12 10.55 2.27
C LEU A 47 1.53 10.46 1.67
N VAL A 48 1.69 9.96 0.44
CA VAL A 48 3.01 9.85 -0.21
C VAL A 48 3.51 11.16 -0.84
N GLY A 49 2.68 12.22 -0.81
CA GLY A 49 3.03 13.54 -1.35
C GLY A 49 3.04 13.59 -2.89
N LEU A 50 2.21 12.78 -3.55
CA LEU A 50 1.87 12.92 -4.97
C LEU A 50 0.79 13.99 -5.18
N PHE A 51 -0.06 14.21 -4.16
CA PHE A 51 -0.96 15.35 -4.07
C PHE A 51 -0.65 16.14 -2.82
N GLU A 52 -0.60 17.46 -2.95
CA GLU A 52 -0.57 18.35 -1.78
C GLU A 52 -1.92 18.33 -1.10
N VAL A 53 -1.92 18.33 0.23
CA VAL A 53 -3.13 18.53 1.02
C VAL A 53 -3.55 20.01 0.95
N ASP A 54 -4.84 20.28 0.89
CA ASP A 54 -5.34 21.67 0.89
C ASP A 54 -5.35 22.22 2.32
N ASP A 55 -5.60 21.34 3.31
CA ASP A 55 -5.50 21.63 4.74
C ASP A 55 -5.21 20.33 5.49
N GLY A 56 -4.67 20.47 6.72
CA GLY A 56 -4.27 19.36 7.54
C GLY A 56 -2.78 19.01 7.41
N GLN A 57 -2.38 17.88 8.01
CA GLN A 57 -0.97 17.49 8.09
C GLN A 57 -0.78 16.00 7.88
N VAL A 58 0.30 15.64 7.19
CA VAL A 58 0.83 14.29 7.11
C VAL A 58 2.12 14.22 7.91
N ILE A 59 2.20 13.31 8.88
CA ILE A 59 3.33 13.20 9.81
C ILE A 59 3.93 11.79 9.72
N TYR A 60 5.25 11.72 9.51
CA TYR A 60 6.04 10.50 9.46
C TYR A 60 6.99 10.46 10.66
N ASP A 61 6.75 9.59 11.64
CA ASP A 61 7.57 9.47 12.86
C ASP A 61 7.95 10.85 13.46
N ASN A 62 6.93 11.66 13.77
CA ASN A 62 7.03 13.04 14.28
C ASN A 62 7.59 14.09 13.29
N ARG A 63 7.88 13.71 12.03
CA ARG A 63 8.32 14.62 10.98
C ARG A 63 7.12 15.12 10.17
N ASN A 64 6.79 16.41 10.25
CA ASN A 64 5.66 17.00 9.50
C ASN A 64 6.01 17.13 8.02
N PHE A 65 5.62 16.10 7.25
CA PHE A 65 5.88 16.01 5.81
C PHE A 65 5.21 17.13 5.01
N SER A 66 4.00 17.55 5.42
CA SER A 66 3.27 18.62 4.74
C SER A 66 3.99 19.97 4.80
N ALA A 67 4.73 20.23 5.88
CA ALA A 67 5.50 21.46 6.05
C ALA A 67 6.92 21.41 5.45
N MET A 68 7.35 20.24 4.91
CA MET A 68 8.69 20.06 4.37
C MET A 68 8.83 20.70 2.99
N ASN A 69 9.99 21.27 2.72
CA ASN A 69 10.40 21.66 1.37
C ASN A 69 10.79 20.42 0.53
N PHE A 70 11.05 20.63 -0.77
CA PHE A 70 11.36 19.56 -1.72
C PHE A 70 12.54 18.66 -1.28
N GLU A 71 13.66 19.24 -0.83
CA GLU A 71 14.85 18.49 -0.42
C GLU A 71 14.59 17.66 0.86
N GLN A 72 13.85 18.22 1.81
CA GLN A 72 13.46 17.50 3.03
C GLN A 72 12.54 16.32 2.72
N ARG A 73 11.58 16.50 1.81
CA ARG A 73 10.67 15.42 1.37
C ARG A 73 11.40 14.30 0.65
N LYS A 74 12.52 14.60 -0.02
CA LYS A 74 13.35 13.60 -0.70
C LYS A 74 13.83 12.51 0.27
N SER A 75 14.22 12.91 1.49
CA SER A 75 14.65 11.95 2.52
C SER A 75 13.53 11.00 2.95
N ILE A 76 12.30 11.52 3.12
CA ILE A 76 11.12 10.68 3.43
C ILE A 76 10.78 9.75 2.26
N ARG A 77 10.81 10.26 1.02
CA ARG A 77 10.50 9.46 -0.18
C ARG A 77 11.45 8.29 -0.38
N GLN A 78 12.71 8.41 0.03
CA GLN A 78 13.67 7.29 0.02
C GLN A 78 13.36 6.20 1.06
N GLU A 79 12.59 6.53 2.10
CA GLU A 79 12.10 5.60 3.10
C GLU A 79 10.76 4.95 2.72
N ILE A 80 10.19 5.32 1.56
CA ILE A 80 8.90 4.82 1.07
C ILE A 80 9.13 3.79 -0.04
N GLY A 81 8.52 2.61 0.11
CA GLY A 81 8.27 1.67 -0.98
C GLY A 81 6.82 1.80 -1.46
N MET A 82 6.60 1.66 -2.76
CA MET A 82 5.26 1.77 -3.33
C MET A 82 4.97 0.66 -4.34
N LEU A 83 3.85 -0.02 -4.15
CA LEU A 83 3.24 -0.96 -5.08
C LEU A 83 1.99 -0.32 -5.68
N PHE A 84 2.03 -0.05 -6.98
CA PHE A 84 0.92 0.51 -7.73
C PHE A 84 -0.06 -0.57 -8.20
N GLN A 85 -1.30 -0.22 -8.43
CA GLN A 85 -2.37 -1.12 -8.87
C GLN A 85 -1.97 -1.99 -10.09
N GLY A 86 -1.35 -1.40 -11.12
CA GLY A 86 -0.87 -2.09 -12.31
C GLY A 86 0.52 -2.70 -12.21
N SER A 87 1.12 -2.84 -10.99
CA SER A 87 2.53 -3.19 -10.76
C SER A 87 3.52 -2.13 -11.25
N ALA A 88 3.20 -1.39 -12.29
CA ALA A 88 3.99 -0.31 -12.90
C ALA A 88 5.47 -0.70 -13.14
N LEU A 89 5.71 -1.93 -13.59
CA LEU A 89 7.03 -2.35 -14.05
C LEU A 89 7.37 -1.61 -15.35
N PHE A 90 8.65 -1.33 -15.54
CA PHE A 90 9.15 -0.78 -16.80
C PHE A 90 9.23 -1.92 -17.84
N ASP A 91 8.42 -1.85 -18.87
CA ASP A 91 8.36 -2.89 -19.92
C ASP A 91 9.64 -3.01 -20.72
N SER A 92 10.46 -1.96 -20.75
CA SER A 92 11.78 -1.93 -21.41
C SER A 92 12.93 -2.48 -20.56
N MET A 93 12.65 -2.91 -19.33
CA MET A 93 13.63 -3.42 -18.37
C MET A 93 13.27 -4.85 -17.96
N ASN A 94 14.28 -5.71 -17.84
CA ASN A 94 14.08 -7.04 -17.26
C ASN A 94 13.81 -6.97 -15.75
N VAL A 95 13.59 -8.11 -15.10
CA VAL A 95 13.31 -8.21 -13.66
C VAL A 95 14.45 -7.65 -12.82
N LEU A 96 15.71 -8.01 -13.13
CA LEU A 96 16.88 -7.50 -12.42
C LEU A 96 16.91 -5.97 -12.44
N GLU A 97 16.78 -5.38 -13.63
CA GLU A 97 16.81 -3.93 -13.84
C GLU A 97 15.64 -3.23 -13.14
N ASN A 98 14.43 -3.77 -13.22
CA ASN A 98 13.25 -3.25 -12.53
C ASN A 98 13.48 -3.18 -11.02
N VAL A 99 13.96 -4.26 -10.41
CA VAL A 99 14.18 -4.32 -8.95
C VAL A 99 15.40 -3.51 -8.53
N MET A 100 16.43 -3.44 -9.36
CA MET A 100 17.64 -2.63 -9.14
C MET A 100 17.40 -1.14 -9.31
N PHE A 101 16.37 -0.73 -10.03
CA PHE A 101 16.13 0.68 -10.40
C PHE A 101 16.21 1.64 -9.20
N PRO A 102 15.47 1.46 -8.09
CA PRO A 102 15.58 2.37 -6.95
C PRO A 102 16.97 2.39 -6.31
N LEU A 103 17.67 1.25 -6.27
CA LEU A 103 19.04 1.19 -5.77
C LEU A 103 20.00 2.02 -6.64
N SER A 104 19.80 1.99 -7.96
CA SER A 104 20.62 2.74 -8.90
C SER A 104 20.38 4.25 -8.82
N MET A 105 19.13 4.66 -8.55
CA MET A 105 18.76 6.07 -8.43
C MET A 105 19.20 6.71 -7.11
N PHE A 106 19.19 5.95 -6.01
CA PHE A 106 19.31 6.52 -4.66
C PHE A 106 20.50 6.02 -3.87
N THR A 107 21.36 5.13 -4.40
CA THR A 107 22.55 4.65 -3.71
C THR A 107 23.81 4.74 -4.57
N ARG A 108 24.97 4.79 -3.89
CA ARG A 108 26.30 4.75 -4.52
C ARG A 108 26.92 3.35 -4.47
N LYS A 109 26.13 2.31 -4.21
CA LYS A 109 26.60 0.93 -4.15
C LYS A 109 27.13 0.47 -5.50
N SER A 110 28.09 -0.47 -5.48
CA SER A 110 28.59 -1.14 -6.70
C SER A 110 27.48 -1.93 -7.39
N PHE A 111 27.73 -2.34 -8.62
CA PHE A 111 26.78 -3.20 -9.35
C PHE A 111 26.57 -4.54 -8.64
N GLU A 112 27.65 -5.14 -8.14
CA GLU A 112 27.64 -6.41 -7.41
C GLU A 112 26.80 -6.32 -6.13
N GLU A 113 27.00 -5.30 -5.31
CA GLU A 113 26.22 -5.06 -4.09
C GLU A 113 24.70 -4.88 -4.39
N LYS A 114 24.39 -4.17 -5.48
CA LYS A 114 23.00 -4.00 -5.93
C LYS A 114 22.40 -5.32 -6.39
N ARG A 115 23.16 -6.11 -7.16
CA ARG A 115 22.76 -7.42 -7.67
C ARG A 115 22.50 -8.41 -6.53
N GLU A 116 23.37 -8.46 -5.53
CA GLU A 116 23.18 -9.27 -4.32
C GLU A 116 21.89 -8.88 -3.60
N ARG A 117 21.64 -7.56 -3.46
CA ARG A 117 20.39 -7.07 -2.85
C ARG A 117 19.17 -7.44 -3.67
N VAL A 118 19.23 -7.37 -5.00
CA VAL A 118 18.15 -7.80 -5.90
C VAL A 118 17.86 -9.29 -5.73
N SER A 119 18.89 -10.14 -5.76
CA SER A 119 18.75 -11.58 -5.55
C SER A 119 18.11 -11.89 -4.19
N PHE A 120 18.52 -11.21 -3.13
CA PHE A 120 17.95 -11.34 -1.80
C PHE A 120 16.45 -11.02 -1.78
N VAL A 121 16.04 -9.87 -2.33
CA VAL A 121 14.62 -9.48 -2.30
C VAL A 121 13.75 -10.32 -3.25
N LEU A 122 14.28 -10.78 -4.38
CA LEU A 122 13.57 -11.72 -5.26
C LEU A 122 13.31 -13.05 -4.56
N LYS A 123 14.32 -13.60 -3.89
CA LYS A 123 14.15 -14.80 -3.06
C LYS A 123 13.12 -14.59 -1.95
N ARG A 124 13.12 -13.41 -1.30
CA ARG A 124 12.14 -13.09 -0.24
C ARG A 124 10.69 -13.08 -0.73
N VAL A 125 10.46 -12.75 -2.01
CA VAL A 125 9.14 -12.81 -2.64
C VAL A 125 8.88 -14.14 -3.37
N ASN A 126 9.68 -15.18 -3.09
CA ASN A 126 9.59 -16.53 -3.69
C ASN A 126 9.69 -16.49 -5.23
N LEU A 127 10.67 -15.77 -5.76
CA LEU A 127 11.03 -15.76 -7.17
C LEU A 127 12.51 -16.14 -7.31
N GLU A 128 12.78 -17.16 -8.10
CA GLU A 128 14.13 -17.63 -8.41
C GLU A 128 14.28 -17.80 -9.92
N ASN A 129 15.49 -17.54 -10.43
CA ASN A 129 15.86 -17.69 -11.85
C ASN A 129 15.00 -16.86 -12.82
N VAL A 130 14.53 -15.68 -12.39
CA VAL A 130 13.65 -14.79 -13.17
C VAL A 130 14.32 -13.49 -13.59
N GLU A 131 15.58 -13.26 -13.21
CA GLU A 131 16.29 -11.98 -13.31
C GLU A 131 16.33 -11.44 -14.74
N ASN A 132 16.46 -12.33 -15.74
CA ASN A 132 16.56 -11.97 -17.15
C ASN A 132 15.22 -11.90 -17.87
N LEU A 133 14.11 -12.29 -17.23
CA LEU A 133 12.78 -12.26 -17.85
C LEU A 133 12.28 -10.82 -17.99
N MET A 134 11.57 -10.56 -19.08
CA MET A 134 10.86 -9.30 -19.29
C MET A 134 9.49 -9.35 -18.62
N PRO A 135 8.89 -8.20 -18.24
CA PRO A 135 7.55 -8.16 -17.65
C PRO A 135 6.47 -8.87 -18.46
N SER A 136 6.59 -8.90 -19.78
CA SER A 136 5.68 -9.61 -20.69
C SER A 136 5.72 -11.13 -20.56
N GLU A 137 6.83 -11.69 -20.06
CA GLU A 137 7.04 -13.12 -19.87
C GLU A 137 6.56 -13.62 -18.51
N LEU A 138 6.13 -12.69 -17.62
CA LEU A 138 5.70 -13.00 -16.26
C LEU A 138 4.18 -13.19 -16.16
N SER A 139 3.75 -14.13 -15.33
CA SER A 139 2.35 -14.22 -14.91
C SER A 139 1.91 -12.97 -14.11
N GLY A 140 0.61 -12.75 -13.96
CA GLY A 140 0.08 -11.64 -13.14
C GLY A 140 0.61 -11.64 -11.70
N GLY A 141 0.62 -12.81 -11.05
CA GLY A 141 1.17 -12.97 -9.70
C GLY A 141 2.67 -12.74 -9.62
N MET A 142 3.44 -13.21 -10.63
CA MET A 142 4.88 -12.93 -10.70
C MET A 142 5.16 -11.44 -10.86
N ARG A 143 4.43 -10.74 -11.74
CA ARG A 143 4.57 -9.28 -11.88
C ARG A 143 4.34 -8.54 -10.56
N LYS A 144 3.32 -8.94 -9.78
CA LYS A 144 3.07 -8.36 -8.45
C LYS A 144 4.22 -8.61 -7.49
N ARG A 145 4.76 -9.84 -7.43
CA ARG A 145 5.92 -10.18 -6.59
C ARG A 145 7.18 -9.41 -6.99
N VAL A 146 7.46 -9.24 -8.28
CA VAL A 146 8.58 -8.39 -8.76
C VAL A 146 8.38 -6.94 -8.33
N ALA A 147 7.15 -6.42 -8.43
CA ALA A 147 6.85 -5.05 -7.99
C ALA A 147 6.99 -4.88 -6.46
N ILE A 148 6.63 -5.91 -5.66
CA ILE A 148 6.90 -5.94 -4.21
C ILE A 148 8.41 -5.97 -3.95
N ALA A 149 9.17 -6.83 -4.65
CA ALA A 149 10.64 -6.89 -4.52
C ALA A 149 11.28 -5.52 -4.81
N ARG A 150 10.83 -4.83 -5.88
CA ARG A 150 11.26 -3.46 -6.19
C ARG A 150 10.91 -2.48 -5.07
N ALA A 151 9.71 -2.56 -4.52
CA ALA A 151 9.25 -1.67 -3.46
C ALA A 151 10.08 -1.83 -2.17
N ILE A 152 10.55 -3.05 -1.86
CA ILE A 152 11.33 -3.33 -0.64
C ILE A 152 12.87 -3.32 -0.88
N ALA A 153 13.33 -3.08 -2.10
CA ALA A 153 14.76 -3.12 -2.44
C ALA A 153 15.60 -2.13 -1.59
N MET A 154 15.07 -0.95 -1.31
CA MET A 154 15.69 0.11 -0.51
C MET A 154 15.56 -0.07 1.01
N ASN A 155 14.97 -1.17 1.49
CA ASN A 155 14.69 -1.37 2.93
C ASN A 155 13.80 -0.26 3.51
N PRO A 156 12.63 -0.01 2.93
CA PRO A 156 11.79 1.12 3.32
C PRO A 156 11.26 0.96 4.74
N LYS A 157 10.98 2.11 5.40
CA LYS A 157 10.26 2.15 6.68
C LYS A 157 8.75 2.13 6.50
N TYR A 158 8.29 2.53 5.32
CA TYR A 158 6.88 2.70 4.96
C TYR A 158 6.61 2.01 3.64
N LEU A 159 5.58 1.18 3.58
CA LEU A 159 5.15 0.49 2.36
C LEU A 159 3.71 0.91 2.04
N PHE A 160 3.49 1.35 0.81
CA PHE A 160 2.16 1.68 0.30
C PHE A 160 1.79 0.72 -0.82
N CYS A 161 0.60 0.13 -0.73
CA CYS A 161 0.08 -0.81 -1.73
C CYS A 161 -1.31 -0.33 -2.18
N ASP A 162 -1.42 0.06 -3.45
CA ASP A 162 -2.69 0.48 -4.03
C ASP A 162 -3.30 -0.69 -4.82
N GLU A 163 -4.35 -1.30 -4.29
CA GLU A 163 -5.06 -2.45 -4.86
C GLU A 163 -4.09 -3.58 -5.29
N PRO A 164 -3.29 -4.15 -4.34
CA PRO A 164 -2.23 -5.12 -4.68
C PRO A 164 -2.75 -6.35 -5.41
N ASN A 165 -3.99 -6.76 -5.15
CA ASN A 165 -4.61 -7.98 -5.67
C ASN A 165 -5.42 -7.76 -6.95
N SER A 166 -5.50 -6.54 -7.45
CA SER A 166 -6.27 -6.23 -8.66
C SER A 166 -5.83 -7.10 -9.85
N GLY A 167 -6.81 -7.81 -10.45
CA GLY A 167 -6.59 -8.66 -11.63
C GLY A 167 -5.99 -10.03 -11.35
N LEU A 168 -5.95 -10.46 -10.09
CA LEU A 168 -5.52 -11.81 -9.69
C LEU A 168 -6.72 -12.69 -9.32
N ASP A 169 -6.52 -14.00 -9.43
CA ASP A 169 -7.46 -14.98 -8.89
C ASP A 169 -7.41 -15.00 -7.35
N PRO A 170 -8.46 -15.51 -6.66
CA PRO A 170 -8.53 -15.48 -5.20
C PRO A 170 -7.36 -16.19 -4.48
N GLN A 171 -6.85 -17.29 -5.04
CA GLN A 171 -5.76 -18.04 -4.43
C GLN A 171 -4.45 -17.24 -4.50
N THR A 172 -4.13 -16.68 -5.67
CA THR A 172 -2.96 -15.82 -5.88
C THR A 172 -3.06 -14.55 -5.03
N SER A 173 -4.27 -13.96 -4.92
CA SER A 173 -4.53 -12.78 -4.06
C SER A 173 -4.17 -13.05 -2.61
N GLY A 174 -4.62 -14.18 -2.04
CA GLY A 174 -4.28 -14.57 -0.67
C GLY A 174 -2.77 -14.72 -0.43
N VAL A 175 -2.04 -15.25 -1.42
CA VAL A 175 -0.57 -15.37 -1.33
C VAL A 175 0.11 -13.98 -1.31
N ILE A 176 -0.38 -13.02 -2.10
CA ILE A 176 0.15 -11.64 -2.11
C ILE A 176 -0.15 -10.94 -0.78
N ASP A 177 -1.35 -11.10 -0.22
CA ASP A 177 -1.72 -10.51 1.06
C ASP A 177 -0.83 -11.02 2.20
N LEU A 178 -0.67 -12.35 2.29
CA LEU A 178 0.20 -12.98 3.29
C LEU A 178 1.64 -12.51 3.15
N LEU A 179 2.16 -12.45 1.91
CA LEU A 179 3.52 -11.97 1.64
C LEU A 179 3.73 -10.53 2.11
N ILE A 180 2.78 -9.61 1.84
CA ILE A 180 2.83 -8.23 2.30
C ILE A 180 2.81 -8.18 3.84
N SER A 181 1.93 -8.95 4.48
CA SER A 181 1.82 -9.01 5.94
C SER A 181 3.09 -9.55 6.60
N GLU A 182 3.68 -10.63 6.06
CA GLU A 182 4.92 -11.21 6.56
C GLU A 182 6.09 -10.23 6.47
N ILE A 183 6.28 -9.61 5.29
CA ILE A 183 7.32 -8.61 5.06
C ILE A 183 7.12 -7.41 6.00
N THR A 184 5.88 -6.96 6.19
CA THR A 184 5.53 -5.89 7.13
C THR A 184 6.02 -6.18 8.55
N LYS A 185 5.75 -7.39 9.05
CA LYS A 185 6.15 -7.83 10.39
C LYS A 185 7.65 -8.05 10.52
N GLU A 186 8.24 -8.69 9.51
CA GLU A 186 9.69 -8.98 9.49
C GLU A 186 10.53 -7.69 9.52
N TYR A 187 10.20 -6.72 8.67
CA TYR A 187 10.94 -5.45 8.59
C TYR A 187 10.40 -4.35 9.51
N GLN A 188 9.35 -4.65 10.30
CA GLN A 188 8.72 -3.68 11.20
C GLN A 188 8.31 -2.39 10.47
N MET A 189 7.80 -2.53 9.25
CA MET A 189 7.34 -1.39 8.44
C MET A 189 5.96 -0.90 8.89
N THR A 190 5.66 0.36 8.59
CA THR A 190 4.26 0.83 8.55
C THR A 190 3.74 0.57 7.14
N THR A 191 2.88 -0.43 6.98
CA THR A 191 2.30 -0.76 5.69
C THR A 191 0.88 -0.24 5.59
N ILE A 192 0.57 0.47 4.50
CA ILE A 192 -0.78 0.97 4.18
C ILE A 192 -1.22 0.31 2.88
N VAL A 193 -2.36 -0.37 2.91
CA VAL A 193 -2.94 -1.05 1.75
C VAL A 193 -4.33 -0.48 1.47
N ASN A 194 -4.52 0.07 0.29
CA ASN A 194 -5.86 0.33 -0.23
C ASN A 194 -6.43 -0.95 -0.82
N THR A 195 -7.61 -1.34 -0.40
CA THR A 195 -8.32 -2.47 -0.99
C THR A 195 -9.84 -2.33 -0.86
N HIS A 196 -10.57 -3.02 -1.71
CA HIS A 196 -12.00 -3.25 -1.58
C HIS A 196 -12.31 -4.75 -1.39
N ASP A 197 -11.28 -5.60 -1.34
CA ASP A 197 -11.43 -7.05 -1.15
C ASP A 197 -11.57 -7.41 0.32
N MET A 198 -12.74 -7.94 0.70
CA MET A 198 -13.03 -8.36 2.07
C MET A 198 -12.22 -9.58 2.50
N ASN A 199 -11.76 -10.44 1.58
CA ASN A 199 -10.88 -11.55 1.93
C ASN A 199 -9.54 -11.02 2.45
N SER A 200 -8.97 -10.00 1.81
CA SER A 200 -7.76 -9.31 2.28
C SER A 200 -7.99 -8.70 3.68
N VAL A 201 -9.16 -8.05 3.88
CA VAL A 201 -9.50 -7.42 5.16
C VAL A 201 -9.51 -8.44 6.30
N LEU A 202 -10.22 -9.56 6.12
CA LEU A 202 -10.36 -10.60 7.14
C LEU A 202 -9.07 -11.40 7.36
N SER A 203 -8.22 -11.50 6.34
CA SER A 203 -6.96 -12.25 6.40
C SER A 203 -5.84 -11.46 7.09
N VAL A 204 -5.57 -10.22 6.65
CA VAL A 204 -4.35 -9.48 7.02
C VAL A 204 -4.58 -8.09 7.63
N GLY A 205 -5.84 -7.68 7.86
CA GLY A 205 -6.19 -6.37 8.39
C GLY A 205 -5.89 -6.21 9.88
N ASP A 206 -4.64 -5.87 10.25
CA ASP A 206 -4.30 -5.58 11.65
C ASP A 206 -4.99 -4.31 12.15
N THR A 207 -5.14 -3.29 11.29
CA THR A 207 -6.00 -2.13 11.47
C THR A 207 -6.77 -1.84 10.19
N VAL A 208 -8.00 -1.38 10.30
CA VAL A 208 -8.89 -1.10 9.18
C VAL A 208 -9.53 0.27 9.34
N ALA A 209 -9.37 1.12 8.33
CA ALA A 209 -9.99 2.43 8.23
C ALA A 209 -10.99 2.43 7.07
N PHE A 210 -12.27 2.64 7.37
CA PHE A 210 -13.32 2.71 6.36
C PHE A 210 -13.56 4.16 5.93
N ILE A 211 -13.30 4.44 4.65
CA ILE A 211 -13.55 5.75 4.04
C ILE A 211 -14.88 5.72 3.31
N TYR A 212 -15.77 6.60 3.72
CA TYR A 212 -17.09 6.76 3.13
C TYR A 212 -17.36 8.24 2.81
N LYS A 213 -17.67 8.55 1.56
CA LYS A 213 -17.95 9.93 1.07
C LYS A 213 -16.87 10.96 1.43
N GLY A 214 -15.61 10.52 1.45
CA GLY A 214 -14.45 11.37 1.73
C GLY A 214 -14.12 11.53 3.21
N GLU A 215 -14.80 10.85 4.11
CA GLU A 215 -14.61 10.93 5.56
C GLU A 215 -14.13 9.59 6.13
N LEU A 216 -13.37 9.61 7.23
CA LEU A 216 -13.11 8.43 8.04
C LEU A 216 -14.38 8.08 8.83
N TRP A 217 -15.15 7.11 8.32
CA TRP A 217 -16.46 6.77 8.87
C TRP A 217 -16.39 5.73 9.99
N TRP A 218 -15.39 4.84 9.93
CA TRP A 218 -15.16 3.83 10.96
C TRP A 218 -13.70 3.41 11.00
N LYS A 219 -13.22 3.02 12.18
CA LYS A 219 -11.91 2.45 12.40
C LYS A 219 -11.99 1.27 13.36
N GLY A 220 -11.29 0.18 13.04
CA GLY A 220 -11.20 -1.04 13.85
C GLY A 220 -10.13 -1.98 13.29
N ASN A 221 -10.40 -3.28 13.34
CA ASN A 221 -9.54 -4.34 12.82
C ASN A 221 -10.39 -5.47 12.23
N LYS A 222 -9.73 -6.53 11.72
CA LYS A 222 -10.39 -7.70 11.13
C LYS A 222 -11.36 -8.41 12.09
N ASP A 223 -11.11 -8.37 13.40
CA ASP A 223 -11.93 -9.07 14.38
C ASP A 223 -13.20 -8.28 14.71
N THR A 224 -13.13 -6.96 14.68
CA THR A 224 -14.24 -6.06 15.04
C THR A 224 -15.13 -5.68 13.84
N ILE A 225 -14.65 -5.79 12.60
CA ILE A 225 -15.38 -5.36 11.40
C ILE A 225 -16.70 -6.11 11.19
N LEU A 226 -16.75 -7.40 11.56
CA LEU A 226 -17.94 -8.24 11.40
C LEU A 226 -19.00 -8.01 12.48
N HIS A 227 -18.64 -7.33 13.57
CA HIS A 227 -19.50 -7.13 14.75
C HIS A 227 -19.84 -5.66 15.00
N THR A 228 -19.72 -4.82 13.98
CA THR A 228 -20.02 -3.40 14.09
C THR A 228 -21.48 -3.10 13.85
N ASP A 229 -22.02 -2.10 14.55
CA ASP A 229 -23.37 -1.56 14.32
C ASP A 229 -23.40 -0.45 13.25
N ASN A 230 -22.24 -0.14 12.63
CA ASN A 230 -22.15 0.87 11.58
C ASN A 230 -22.87 0.39 10.31
N LYS A 231 -23.98 1.05 9.98
CA LYS A 231 -24.84 0.64 8.87
C LYS A 231 -24.12 0.68 7.52
N GLU A 232 -23.44 1.79 7.22
CA GLU A 232 -22.75 2.00 5.94
C GLU A 232 -21.60 1.00 5.75
N LEU A 233 -20.89 0.67 6.83
CA LEU A 233 -19.87 -0.36 6.81
C LEU A 233 -20.49 -1.75 6.61
N ASN A 234 -21.59 -2.06 7.31
CA ASN A 234 -22.32 -3.31 7.14
C ASN A 234 -22.84 -3.48 5.70
N ASP A 235 -23.40 -2.41 5.12
CA ASP A 235 -23.85 -2.42 3.72
C ASP A 235 -22.67 -2.66 2.75
N PHE A 236 -21.47 -2.16 3.07
CA PHE A 236 -20.27 -2.40 2.28
C PHE A 236 -19.73 -3.83 2.47
N VAL A 237 -19.62 -4.31 3.71
CA VAL A 237 -19.06 -5.64 4.05
C VAL A 237 -19.96 -6.77 3.58
N PHE A 238 -21.27 -6.64 3.80
CA PHE A 238 -22.27 -7.68 3.53
C PHE A 238 -23.05 -7.44 2.24
N GLY A 239 -22.63 -6.47 1.42
CA GLY A 239 -23.29 -6.12 0.15
C GLY A 239 -23.22 -7.21 -0.93
N THR A 240 -22.46 -8.29 -0.71
CA THR A 240 -22.45 -9.46 -1.59
C THR A 240 -23.19 -10.64 -0.97
N GLU A 241 -23.81 -11.50 -1.79
CA GLU A 241 -24.54 -12.70 -1.33
C GLU A 241 -23.66 -13.65 -0.49
N LEU A 242 -22.36 -13.73 -0.82
CA LEU A 242 -21.39 -14.56 -0.10
C LEU A 242 -21.12 -14.02 1.31
N THR A 243 -20.91 -12.73 1.45
CA THR A 243 -20.62 -12.12 2.74
C THR A 243 -21.86 -11.99 3.63
N SER A 244 -23.06 -11.90 3.04
CA SER A 244 -24.32 -11.86 3.80
C SER A 244 -24.58 -13.14 4.62
N ARG A 245 -23.99 -14.28 4.21
CA ARG A 245 -24.06 -15.54 4.96
C ARG A 245 -23.14 -15.58 6.18
N LEU A 246 -22.15 -14.70 6.28
CA LEU A 246 -21.26 -14.57 7.44
C LEU A 246 -21.91 -13.80 8.61
N LYS A 247 -23.07 -13.19 8.39
CA LYS A 247 -23.82 -12.41 9.39
C LYS A 247 -24.71 -13.26 10.31
N LYS A 248 -24.75 -14.59 10.08
CA LYS A 248 -25.46 -15.57 10.89
C LYS A 248 -24.49 -16.26 11.83
#